data_fc4f5afd4acdf060c05db9a960fefe92
#
_entry.id   fc4f5afd4acdf060c05db9a960fefe92
#
_cell.length_a   1.000
_cell.length_b   1.000
_cell.length_c   1.000
_cell.angle_alpha   90.00
_cell.angle_beta   90.00
_cell.angle_gamma   90.00
#
_symmetry.space_group_name_H-M   'P 1'
#
loop_
_entity.id
_entity.type
_entity.pdbx_description
1 polymer ?
#
loop_
_entity_poly.entity_id
_entity_poly.type
_entity_poly.pdbx_seq_one_letter_code
_entity_poly.pdbx_strand_id
1 'polypeptide(L)'
;MLSEGKYTIEQIQREKNITRQSAINLISKLKKQNLLTTNGGGKQKRIYSISKIPIKQTNGFFDIVNKYSPEKLIPTFKHYTYGKYTIEHAIIDGIKLNQVRTLEATKYLFNHITNWKRLFDLAKKHNLTEEIRKLYGKARETIKCKRMPKRYEYD
;
A
#
# COMPACT_ATOMS: atom_id res chain seq x y z
N MET A 1 -14.58 -15.88 17.28
CA MET A 1 -14.02 -14.73 16.58
C MET A 1 -14.98 -13.56 16.70
N LEU A 2 -14.48 -12.35 16.92
CA LEU A 2 -15.32 -11.17 16.95
C LEU A 2 -15.89 -10.88 15.55
N SER A 3 -17.15 -10.48 15.47
CA SER A 3 -17.75 -10.02 14.21
C SER A 3 -17.19 -8.65 13.81
N GLU A 4 -17.36 -8.28 12.56
CA GLU A 4 -17.01 -6.93 12.12
C GLU A 4 -17.85 -5.89 12.85
N GLY A 5 -17.23 -4.79 13.22
CA GLY A 5 -17.90 -3.71 13.93
C GLY A 5 -16.98 -2.84 14.76
N LYS A 6 -17.59 -1.95 15.52
CA LYS A 6 -16.91 -1.03 16.41
C LYS A 6 -17.12 -1.49 17.86
N TYR A 7 -16.03 -1.55 18.62
CA TYR A 7 -16.03 -2.05 19.98
C TYR A 7 -15.25 -1.13 20.91
N THR A 8 -15.70 -1.04 22.16
CA THR A 8 -14.86 -0.58 23.25
C THR A 8 -14.15 -1.79 23.87
N ILE A 9 -13.12 -1.55 24.70
CA ILE A 9 -12.40 -2.66 25.34
C ILE A 9 -13.33 -3.47 26.26
N GLU A 10 -14.27 -2.81 26.92
CA GLU A 10 -15.23 -3.47 27.80
C GLU A 10 -16.20 -4.35 27.02
N GLN A 11 -16.59 -3.93 25.81
CA GLN A 11 -17.40 -4.75 24.92
C GLN A 11 -16.66 -5.98 24.44
N ILE A 12 -15.37 -5.86 24.08
CA ILE A 12 -14.53 -6.99 23.71
C ILE A 12 -14.40 -7.98 24.86
N GLN A 13 -14.18 -7.49 26.08
CA GLN A 13 -14.12 -8.34 27.27
C GLN A 13 -15.40 -9.15 27.47
N ARG A 14 -16.56 -8.53 27.31
CA ARG A 14 -17.89 -9.19 27.44
C ARG A 14 -18.13 -10.22 26.34
N GLU A 15 -17.93 -9.81 25.08
CA GLU A 15 -18.18 -10.67 23.92
C GLU A 15 -17.33 -11.94 23.94
N LYS A 16 -16.10 -11.84 24.40
CA LYS A 16 -15.14 -12.94 24.47
C LYS A 16 -15.07 -13.61 25.84
N ASN A 17 -15.70 -13.02 26.85
CA ASN A 17 -15.58 -13.46 28.24
C ASN A 17 -14.11 -13.61 28.69
N ILE A 18 -13.34 -12.56 28.51
CA ILE A 18 -11.89 -12.53 28.78
C ILE A 18 -11.54 -11.37 29.73
N THR A 19 -10.36 -11.46 30.30
CA THR A 19 -9.81 -10.40 31.16
C THR A 19 -9.42 -9.18 30.31
N ARG A 20 -9.25 -8.02 30.96
CA ARG A 20 -8.77 -6.81 30.30
C ARG A 20 -7.40 -7.02 29.64
N GLN A 21 -6.49 -7.72 30.32
CA GLN A 21 -5.16 -8.00 29.75
C GLN A 21 -5.26 -8.89 28.50
N SER A 22 -6.11 -9.90 28.53
CA SER A 22 -6.36 -10.75 27.36
C SER A 22 -6.98 -9.96 26.20
N ALA A 23 -7.88 -9.01 26.50
CA ALA A 23 -8.44 -8.11 25.48
C ALA A 23 -7.38 -7.21 24.87
N ILE A 24 -6.47 -6.64 25.66
CA ILE A 24 -5.34 -5.84 25.18
C ILE A 24 -4.44 -6.68 24.25
N ASN A 25 -4.14 -7.92 24.62
CA ASN A 25 -3.35 -8.83 23.81
C ASN A 25 -4.04 -9.17 22.48
N LEU A 26 -5.35 -9.40 22.50
CA LEU A 26 -6.15 -9.63 21.30
C LEU A 26 -6.15 -8.42 20.36
N ILE A 27 -6.32 -7.22 20.92
CA ILE A 27 -6.26 -5.96 20.16
C ILE A 27 -4.89 -5.81 19.49
N SER A 28 -3.80 -6.05 20.20
CA SER A 28 -2.44 -6.00 19.65
C SER A 28 -2.23 -7.01 18.53
N LYS A 29 -2.74 -8.23 18.67
CA LYS A 29 -2.68 -9.27 17.65
C LYS A 29 -3.43 -8.87 16.38
N LEU A 30 -4.67 -8.39 16.53
CA LEU A 30 -5.50 -7.95 15.41
C LEU A 30 -4.89 -6.74 14.70
N LYS A 31 -4.30 -5.82 15.45
CA LYS A 31 -3.60 -4.65 14.89
C LYS A 31 -2.38 -5.05 14.05
N LYS A 32 -1.58 -6.01 14.52
CA LYS A 32 -0.45 -6.57 13.75
C LYS A 32 -0.90 -7.25 12.45
N GLN A 33 -2.09 -7.83 12.44
CA GLN A 33 -2.70 -8.46 11.26
C GLN A 33 -3.42 -7.45 10.35
N ASN A 34 -3.41 -6.16 10.69
CA ASN A 34 -4.15 -5.10 9.99
C ASN A 34 -5.68 -5.33 9.95
N LEU A 35 -6.23 -6.04 10.92
CA LEU A 35 -7.67 -6.31 11.05
C LEU A 35 -8.37 -5.32 11.98
N LEU A 36 -7.62 -4.45 12.65
CA LEU A 36 -8.14 -3.53 13.65
C LEU A 36 -7.53 -2.14 13.49
N THR A 37 -8.40 -1.13 13.56
CA THR A 37 -8.01 0.28 13.63
C THR A 37 -8.52 0.90 14.92
N THR A 38 -7.79 1.90 15.44
CA THR A 38 -8.12 2.56 16.71
C THR A 38 -8.46 4.02 16.45
N ASN A 39 -9.59 4.48 16.98
CA ASN A 39 -9.98 5.88 17.01
C ASN A 39 -10.16 6.35 18.45
N GLY A 40 -9.88 7.63 18.71
CA GLY A 40 -9.97 8.21 20.04
C GLY A 40 -8.72 7.99 20.89
N GLY A 41 -8.80 8.31 22.13
CA GLY A 41 -7.71 8.31 23.10
C GLY A 41 -7.61 9.65 23.86
N GLY A 42 -6.73 9.71 24.85
CA GLY A 42 -6.67 10.87 25.75
C GLY A 42 -7.98 11.04 26.53
N LYS A 43 -8.66 12.16 26.34
CA LYS A 43 -9.95 12.43 26.99
C LYS A 43 -11.14 11.71 26.34
N GLN A 44 -10.96 11.20 25.13
CA GLN A 44 -12.01 10.45 24.41
C GLN A 44 -11.83 8.95 24.60
N LYS A 45 -12.95 8.24 24.74
CA LYS A 45 -12.94 6.78 24.84
C LYS A 45 -12.43 6.17 23.52
N ARG A 46 -11.50 5.22 23.62
CA ARG A 46 -10.99 4.51 22.44
C ARG A 46 -12.05 3.57 21.86
N ILE A 47 -12.22 3.65 20.54
CA ILE A 47 -13.09 2.76 19.77
C ILE A 47 -12.21 1.95 18.83
N TYR A 48 -12.40 0.64 18.85
CA TYR A 48 -11.68 -0.32 18.01
C TYR A 48 -12.60 -0.79 16.90
N SER A 49 -12.21 -0.52 15.65
CA SER A 49 -12.94 -0.98 14.47
C SER A 49 -12.30 -2.26 13.95
N ILE A 50 -13.05 -3.35 13.92
CA ILE A 50 -12.60 -4.68 13.50
C ILE A 50 -13.16 -5.00 12.13
N SER A 51 -12.27 -5.46 11.22
CA SER A 51 -12.61 -5.91 9.87
C SER A 51 -12.18 -7.36 9.67
N LYS A 52 -12.91 -8.10 8.83
CA LYS A 52 -12.53 -9.47 8.41
C LYS A 52 -11.42 -9.45 7.36
N ILE A 53 -11.33 -8.36 6.59
CA ILE A 53 -10.33 -8.20 5.54
C ILE A 53 -9.25 -7.26 6.04
N PRO A 54 -7.96 -7.65 5.94
CA PRO A 54 -6.88 -6.77 6.35
C PRO A 54 -6.91 -5.45 5.59
N ILE A 55 -7.09 -4.35 6.31
CA ILE A 55 -7.03 -3.00 5.77
C ILE A 55 -5.73 -2.38 6.25
N LYS A 56 -4.80 -2.19 5.35
CA LYS A 56 -3.60 -1.41 5.62
C LYS A 56 -3.95 0.07 5.39
N GLN A 57 -4.05 0.82 6.47
CA GLN A 57 -4.25 2.28 6.39
C GLN A 57 -2.95 2.96 5.95
N THR A 58 -2.68 2.89 4.66
CA THR A 58 -1.61 3.65 4.03
C THR A 58 -2.22 4.43 2.88
N ASN A 59 -1.55 5.50 2.47
CA ASN A 59 -1.88 6.17 1.21
C ASN A 59 -1.31 5.42 0.00
N GLY A 60 -1.07 4.12 0.13
CA GLY A 60 -0.67 3.21 -0.94
C GLY A 60 0.41 3.76 -1.86
N PHE A 61 0.01 4.15 -3.07
CA PHE A 61 0.88 4.74 -4.07
C PHE A 61 1.66 5.95 -3.55
N PHE A 62 1.00 6.89 -2.89
CA PHE A 62 1.62 8.13 -2.41
C PHE A 62 2.69 7.88 -1.34
N ASP A 63 2.48 6.92 -0.44
CA ASP A 63 3.47 6.57 0.57
C ASP A 63 4.75 6.01 -0.07
N ILE A 64 4.62 5.13 -1.07
CA ILE A 64 5.77 4.54 -1.75
C ILE A 64 6.50 5.58 -2.60
N VAL A 65 5.78 6.35 -3.40
CA VAL A 65 6.38 7.40 -4.24
C VAL A 65 7.10 8.43 -3.39
N ASN A 66 6.48 8.91 -2.33
CA ASN A 66 7.07 9.93 -1.47
C ASN A 66 8.26 9.42 -0.66
N LYS A 67 8.40 8.12 -0.49
CA LYS A 67 9.59 7.52 0.13
C LYS A 67 10.82 7.59 -0.78
N TYR A 68 10.66 7.39 -2.08
CA TYR A 68 11.76 7.22 -3.03
C TYR A 68 11.96 8.39 -3.98
N SER A 69 10.93 9.17 -4.27
CA SER A 69 11.01 10.34 -5.15
C SER A 69 11.48 11.57 -4.39
N PRO A 70 12.42 12.36 -4.95
CA PRO A 70 12.77 13.67 -4.39
C PRO A 70 11.61 14.67 -4.54
N GLU A 71 10.77 14.51 -5.54
CA GLU A 71 9.56 15.31 -5.73
C GLU A 71 8.41 14.70 -4.94
N LYS A 72 7.98 15.39 -3.89
CA LYS A 72 6.88 14.91 -3.06
C LYS A 72 5.54 15.23 -3.68
N LEU A 73 4.66 14.23 -3.73
CA LEU A 73 3.29 14.40 -4.18
C LEU A 73 2.37 14.61 -2.98
N ILE A 74 1.49 15.60 -3.10
CA ILE A 74 0.40 15.78 -2.14
C ILE A 74 -0.74 14.87 -2.54
N PRO A 75 -1.17 13.92 -1.68
CA PRO A 75 -2.27 13.02 -2.02
C PRO A 75 -3.56 13.81 -2.30
N THR A 76 -4.14 13.59 -3.47
CA THR A 76 -5.42 14.17 -3.85
C THR A 76 -6.61 13.31 -3.43
N PHE A 77 -6.33 12.06 -3.07
CA PHE A 77 -7.31 11.08 -2.57
C PHE A 77 -6.61 10.11 -1.61
N LYS A 78 -7.40 9.39 -0.80
CA LYS A 78 -6.90 8.31 0.04
C LYS A 78 -6.81 7.02 -0.77
N HIS A 79 -5.61 6.50 -0.95
CA HIS A 79 -5.39 5.24 -1.66
C HIS A 79 -5.32 4.08 -0.67
N TYR A 80 -6.45 3.41 -0.47
CA TYR A 80 -6.53 2.21 0.37
C TYR A 80 -5.98 1.01 -0.40
N THR A 81 -5.12 0.22 0.26
CA THR A 81 -4.55 -0.99 -0.32
C THR A 81 -4.93 -2.21 0.51
N TYR A 82 -5.19 -3.31 -0.17
CA TYR A 82 -5.50 -4.60 0.44
C TYR A 82 -4.33 -5.55 0.20
N GLY A 83 -3.91 -6.24 1.28
CA GLY A 83 -2.79 -7.16 1.19
C GLY A 83 -1.44 -6.44 1.03
N LYS A 84 -0.50 -7.12 0.37
CA LYS A 84 0.85 -6.59 0.16
C LYS A 84 0.89 -5.63 -1.03
N TYR A 85 1.19 -4.37 -0.75
CA TYR A 85 1.40 -3.35 -1.76
C TYR A 85 2.90 -3.10 -1.94
N THR A 86 3.39 -3.34 -3.15
CA THR A 86 4.83 -3.28 -3.47
C THR A 86 5.15 -2.11 -4.40
N ILE A 87 6.46 -1.88 -4.64
CA ILE A 87 6.94 -0.87 -5.60
C ILE A 87 6.38 -1.15 -6.99
N GLU A 88 6.29 -2.41 -7.39
CA GLU A 88 5.74 -2.82 -8.68
C GLU A 88 4.26 -2.42 -8.82
N HIS A 89 3.46 -2.61 -7.77
CA HIS A 89 2.08 -2.13 -7.73
C HIS A 89 2.00 -0.60 -7.85
N ALA A 90 2.91 0.12 -7.17
CA ALA A 90 2.96 1.57 -7.23
C ALA A 90 3.31 2.09 -8.64
N ILE A 91 4.20 1.42 -9.36
CA ILE A 91 4.51 1.78 -10.76
C ILE A 91 3.28 1.63 -11.65
N ILE A 92 2.54 0.53 -11.51
CA ILE A 92 1.31 0.30 -12.26
C ILE A 92 0.27 1.39 -11.95
N ASP A 93 0.07 1.71 -10.70
CA ASP A 93 -0.90 2.75 -10.29
C ASP A 93 -0.47 4.14 -10.75
N GLY A 94 0.82 4.46 -10.73
CA GLY A 94 1.35 5.71 -11.26
C GLY A 94 1.08 5.88 -12.76
N ILE A 95 1.22 4.80 -13.53
CA ILE A 95 0.89 4.81 -14.97
C ILE A 95 -0.61 4.96 -15.19
N LYS A 96 -1.45 4.29 -14.39
CA LYS A 96 -2.90 4.40 -14.48
C LYS A 96 -3.41 5.81 -14.20
N LEU A 97 -2.83 6.51 -13.24
CA LEU A 97 -3.17 7.90 -12.93
C LEU A 97 -2.86 8.84 -14.09
N ASN A 98 -1.85 8.54 -14.88
CA ASN A 98 -1.48 9.21 -16.13
C ASN A 98 -1.42 10.75 -16.03
N GLN A 99 -0.92 11.26 -14.93
CA GLN A 99 -0.68 12.69 -14.72
C GLN A 99 0.81 12.99 -14.83
N VAL A 100 1.18 14.13 -15.39
CA VAL A 100 2.59 14.50 -15.65
C VAL A 100 3.43 14.42 -14.37
N ARG A 101 2.98 15.05 -13.28
CA ARG A 101 3.72 15.04 -12.01
C ARG A 101 3.82 13.64 -11.41
N THR A 102 2.77 12.86 -11.52
CA THR A 102 2.72 11.47 -11.04
C THR A 102 3.68 10.58 -11.82
N LEU A 103 3.73 10.71 -13.14
CA LEU A 103 4.65 9.97 -13.99
C LEU A 103 6.11 10.34 -13.72
N GLU A 104 6.42 11.62 -13.54
CA GLU A 104 7.76 12.07 -13.18
C GLU A 104 8.22 11.48 -11.84
N ALA A 105 7.36 11.47 -10.84
CA ALA A 105 7.66 10.87 -9.55
C ALA A 105 7.80 9.33 -9.63
N THR A 106 6.98 8.67 -10.44
CA THR A 106 6.99 7.22 -10.63
C THR A 106 8.31 6.72 -11.25
N LYS A 107 8.96 7.52 -12.11
CA LYS A 107 10.26 7.17 -12.70
C LYS A 107 11.31 6.78 -11.65
N TYR A 108 11.31 7.42 -10.50
CA TYR A 108 12.28 7.14 -9.42
C TYR A 108 12.11 5.76 -8.81
N LEU A 109 10.96 5.14 -8.96
CA LEU A 109 10.70 3.79 -8.46
C LEU A 109 11.46 2.71 -9.23
N PHE A 110 11.85 2.96 -10.47
CA PHE A 110 12.62 1.99 -11.28
C PHE A 110 14.01 1.67 -10.71
N ASN A 111 14.57 2.52 -9.88
CA ASN A 111 15.81 2.20 -9.17
C ASN A 111 15.60 1.27 -7.98
N HIS A 112 14.38 1.07 -7.55
CA HIS A 112 14.02 0.32 -6.33
C HIS A 112 13.20 -0.93 -6.62
N ILE A 113 13.04 -1.34 -7.86
CA ILE A 113 12.31 -2.55 -8.24
C ILE A 113 12.95 -3.77 -7.57
N THR A 114 12.13 -4.60 -6.95
CA THR A 114 12.56 -5.84 -6.31
C THR A 114 12.28 -7.07 -7.17
N ASN A 115 11.28 -7.02 -8.02
CA ASN A 115 10.85 -8.17 -8.81
C ASN A 115 10.27 -7.75 -10.18
N TRP A 116 11.10 -7.82 -11.22
CA TRP A 116 10.71 -7.50 -12.60
C TRP A 116 9.59 -8.40 -13.12
N LYS A 117 9.60 -9.68 -12.76
CA LYS A 117 8.54 -10.61 -13.17
C LYS A 117 7.18 -10.14 -12.64
N ARG A 118 7.11 -9.77 -11.37
CA ARG A 118 5.88 -9.24 -10.78
C ARG A 118 5.38 -7.99 -11.51
N LEU A 119 6.30 -7.07 -11.83
CA LEU A 119 5.95 -5.85 -12.55
C LEU A 119 5.31 -6.17 -13.90
N PHE A 120 5.93 -7.04 -14.70
CA PHE A 120 5.42 -7.39 -16.02
C PHE A 120 4.18 -8.28 -15.98
N ASP A 121 4.03 -9.14 -14.97
CA ASP A 121 2.80 -9.91 -14.76
C ASP A 121 1.61 -8.96 -14.46
N LEU A 122 1.82 -7.96 -13.60
CA LEU A 122 0.83 -6.92 -13.33
C LEU A 122 0.53 -6.07 -14.58
N ALA A 123 1.57 -5.72 -15.33
CA ALA A 123 1.42 -4.96 -16.58
C ALA A 123 0.56 -5.71 -17.61
N LYS A 124 0.80 -6.99 -17.79
CA LYS A 124 -0.01 -7.85 -18.67
C LYS A 124 -1.46 -7.90 -18.23
N LYS A 125 -1.69 -8.06 -16.93
CA LYS A 125 -3.05 -8.08 -16.36
C LYS A 125 -3.83 -6.78 -16.65
N HIS A 126 -3.15 -5.65 -16.71
CA HIS A 126 -3.75 -4.33 -16.93
C HIS A 126 -3.51 -3.76 -18.32
N ASN A 127 -2.91 -4.52 -19.24
CA ASN A 127 -2.55 -4.07 -20.60
C ASN A 127 -1.66 -2.82 -20.62
N LEU A 128 -0.65 -2.77 -19.74
CA LEU A 128 0.25 -1.63 -19.57
C LEU A 128 1.72 -1.95 -19.90
N THR A 129 1.98 -3.05 -20.60
CA THR A 129 3.34 -3.51 -20.88
C THR A 129 4.15 -2.47 -21.68
N GLU A 130 3.55 -1.88 -22.73
CA GLU A 130 4.20 -0.86 -23.55
C GLU A 130 4.43 0.43 -22.77
N GLU A 131 3.47 0.84 -21.95
CA GLU A 131 3.57 2.03 -21.11
C GLU A 131 4.72 1.90 -20.10
N ILE A 132 4.93 0.72 -19.54
CA ILE A 132 6.07 0.45 -18.66
C ILE A 132 7.38 0.61 -19.42
N ARG A 133 7.50 0.04 -20.60
CA ARG A 133 8.71 0.16 -21.42
C ARG A 133 9.00 1.61 -21.78
N LYS A 134 7.99 2.36 -22.18
CA LYS A 134 8.11 3.79 -22.49
C LYS A 134 8.55 4.60 -21.28
N LEU A 135 7.93 4.41 -20.13
CA LEU A 135 8.27 5.12 -18.91
C LEU A 135 9.67 4.75 -18.42
N TYR A 136 10.04 3.47 -18.49
CA TYR A 136 11.38 3.01 -18.16
C TYR A 136 12.45 3.62 -19.07
N GLY A 137 12.19 3.67 -20.40
CA GLY A 137 13.08 4.32 -21.34
C GLY A 137 13.33 5.79 -21.01
N LYS A 138 12.27 6.53 -20.71
CA LYS A 138 12.38 7.94 -20.28
C LYS A 138 13.11 8.07 -18.92
N ALA A 139 12.85 7.16 -18.00
CA ALA A 139 13.50 7.18 -16.69
C ALA A 139 15.03 6.97 -16.81
N ARG A 140 15.47 6.07 -17.68
CA ARG A 140 16.90 5.81 -17.90
C ARG A 140 17.68 6.99 -18.43
N GLU A 141 17.05 7.90 -19.15
CA GLU A 141 17.69 9.09 -19.73
C GLU A 141 18.12 10.09 -18.64
N THR A 142 17.40 10.13 -17.51
CA THR A 142 17.56 11.18 -16.49
C THR A 142 17.85 10.65 -15.09
N ILE A 143 17.58 9.38 -14.83
CA ILE A 143 17.62 8.79 -13.47
C ILE A 143 18.40 7.48 -13.53
N LYS A 144 19.13 7.19 -12.46
CA LYS A 144 19.73 5.88 -12.26
C LYS A 144 18.63 4.84 -12.04
N CYS A 145 18.54 3.85 -12.93
CA CYS A 145 17.55 2.78 -12.87
C CYS A 145 18.23 1.41 -12.79
N LYS A 146 17.58 0.45 -12.12
CA LYS A 146 17.98 -0.95 -12.21
C LYS A 146 17.80 -1.45 -13.65
N ARG A 147 18.75 -2.25 -14.10
CA ARG A 147 18.69 -2.80 -15.45
C ARG A 147 17.51 -3.75 -15.61
N MET A 148 16.70 -3.51 -16.64
CA MET A 148 15.64 -4.43 -17.04
C MET A 148 16.25 -5.67 -17.68
N PRO A 149 15.82 -6.89 -17.30
CA PRO A 149 16.25 -8.11 -17.97
C PRO A 149 15.80 -8.11 -19.45
N LYS A 150 16.70 -8.56 -20.34
CA LYS A 150 16.46 -8.55 -21.79
C LYS A 150 15.15 -9.21 -22.22
N ARG A 151 14.72 -10.25 -21.51
CA ARG A 151 13.45 -10.96 -21.78
C ARG A 151 12.19 -10.08 -21.69
N TYR A 152 12.29 -8.91 -21.09
CA TYR A 152 11.18 -7.96 -20.98
C TYR A 152 11.29 -6.77 -21.93
N GLU A 153 12.39 -6.65 -22.68
CA GLU A 153 12.59 -5.57 -23.64
C GLU A 153 11.69 -5.74 -24.88
N TYR A 154 11.35 -6.99 -25.19
CA TYR A 154 10.53 -7.36 -26.34
C TYR A 154 9.45 -8.37 -25.94
N ASP A 155 8.35 -8.38 -26.67
CA ASP A 155 7.30 -9.40 -26.54
C ASP A 155 7.69 -10.68 -27.24
#